data_6d8763c2fd9b1808f2f66fd331d72cef
#
_entry.id   6d8763c2fd9b1808f2f66fd331d72cef
#
_cell.length_a   1.000
_cell.length_b   1.000
_cell.length_c   1.000
_cell.angle_alpha   90.00
_cell.angle_beta   90.00
_cell.angle_gamma   90.00
#
_symmetry.space_group_name_H-M   'P 1'
#
loop_
_entity.id
_entity.type
_entity.pdbx_description
1 polymer ?
#
loop_
_entity_poly.entity_id
_entity_poly.type
_entity_poly.pdbx_seq_one_letter_code
_entity_poly.pdbx_strand_id
1 'polypeptide(L)'
;MKAIALGEWGTSAKRIALLAPTFDEARLVMIEGQSGLLSVHGTNEQPLFEPSKRMLSWPNGAVEHVFSAEEPDGLRGPQFDAAWCDELAKWKQAESVWDMLQFGLRLGDNPVAVITTTPRPVPILKKLMNAAGTVTSHSTTFDNAKNLAGGFIKDVTARYAGTRLGKQELDGELIEDDPDALFNRDMFERYRVLDAPVMKRIVVAVDPPASAGKKSNACGIVCVGLGRDDRFYVLADRSVQGLLPAQWAKRVVALYHERKAARVVAEVNQGGAMVEQVLREVDRNLSFRSVHASTGKSARAEPIAALYEQGRVSHVGLFPELEDEMCAAIGTGAKSPDRLDALVWALHDLMQKPRAGPRVRVL
;
A
#
# COMPACT_ATOMS: atom_id res chain seq x y z
N MET A 1 20.35 -19.07 5.02
CA MET A 1 20.10 -20.50 4.91
C MET A 1 21.38 -21.28 4.58
N LYS A 2 22.18 -20.94 3.56
CA LYS A 2 23.44 -21.62 3.27
C LYS A 2 24.29 -21.87 4.53
N ALA A 3 24.60 -20.84 5.32
CA ALA A 3 25.40 -20.95 6.53
C ALA A 3 24.80 -21.92 7.58
N ILE A 4 23.47 -21.96 7.68
CA ILE A 4 22.75 -22.88 8.58
C ILE A 4 22.82 -24.29 8.05
N ALA A 5 22.59 -24.53 6.74
CA ALA A 5 22.64 -25.81 6.11
C ALA A 5 24.05 -26.41 6.16
N LEU A 6 25.09 -25.62 5.96
CA LEU A 6 26.50 -26.06 5.97
C LEU A 6 27.12 -26.10 7.38
N GLY A 7 26.43 -25.54 8.40
CA GLY A 7 26.92 -25.53 9.77
C GLY A 7 27.99 -24.46 10.05
N GLU A 8 28.05 -23.40 9.22
CA GLU A 8 29.03 -22.31 9.40
C GLU A 8 28.81 -21.55 10.72
N TRP A 9 27.63 -21.63 11.30
CA TRP A 9 27.23 -20.99 12.58
C TRP A 9 27.10 -22.02 13.74
N GLY A 10 27.72 -23.17 13.62
CA GLY A 10 27.64 -24.21 14.62
C GLY A 10 27.24 -25.55 14.05
N THR A 11 26.24 -26.22 14.62
CA THR A 11 25.72 -27.50 14.10
C THR A 11 24.89 -27.27 12.83
N SER A 12 25.15 -28.05 11.77
CA SER A 12 24.37 -27.97 10.54
C SER A 12 22.95 -28.44 10.76
N ALA A 13 21.99 -27.67 10.27
CA ALA A 13 20.60 -28.08 10.17
C ALA A 13 20.46 -29.16 9.09
N LYS A 14 19.71 -30.21 9.37
CA LYS A 14 19.52 -31.34 8.45
C LYS A 14 18.23 -31.30 7.68
N ARG A 15 17.20 -30.73 8.28
CA ARG A 15 15.87 -30.60 7.68
C ARG A 15 15.37 -29.18 7.80
N ILE A 16 15.29 -28.51 6.67
CA ILE A 16 15.01 -27.07 6.61
C ILE A 16 13.70 -26.85 5.85
N ALA A 17 12.85 -25.94 6.36
CA ALA A 17 11.68 -25.47 5.64
C ALA A 17 11.99 -24.15 4.94
N LEU A 18 11.72 -24.06 3.65
CA LEU A 18 11.71 -22.81 2.88
C LEU A 18 10.27 -22.40 2.63
N LEU A 19 9.85 -21.25 3.14
CA LEU A 19 8.50 -20.74 3.00
C LEU A 19 8.50 -19.38 2.30
N ALA A 20 7.66 -19.26 1.27
CA ALA A 20 7.40 -18.00 0.58
C ALA A 20 5.89 -17.79 0.42
N PRO A 21 5.41 -16.60 0.00
CA PRO A 21 4.00 -16.37 -0.28
C PRO A 21 3.41 -17.44 -1.22
N THR A 22 4.14 -17.76 -2.29
CA THR A 22 3.78 -18.81 -3.29
C THR A 22 4.97 -19.72 -3.62
N PHE A 23 4.71 -20.88 -4.22
CA PHE A 23 5.79 -21.75 -4.73
C PHE A 23 6.63 -21.09 -5.81
N ASP A 24 6.00 -20.29 -6.68
CA ASP A 24 6.72 -19.59 -7.75
C ASP A 24 7.66 -18.53 -7.17
N GLU A 25 7.25 -17.78 -6.16
CA GLU A 25 8.14 -16.83 -5.48
C GLU A 25 9.29 -17.56 -4.77
N ALA A 26 9.02 -18.67 -4.08
CA ALA A 26 10.09 -19.47 -3.48
C ALA A 26 11.11 -19.91 -4.51
N ARG A 27 10.66 -20.41 -5.66
CA ARG A 27 11.53 -20.89 -6.74
C ARG A 27 12.32 -19.73 -7.37
N LEU A 28 11.61 -18.66 -7.80
CA LEU A 28 12.21 -17.57 -8.58
C LEU A 28 13.09 -16.65 -7.73
N VAL A 29 12.82 -16.52 -6.44
CA VAL A 29 13.54 -15.58 -5.56
C VAL A 29 14.51 -16.33 -4.65
N MET A 30 14.01 -17.28 -3.84
CA MET A 30 14.83 -17.92 -2.80
C MET A 30 15.81 -18.96 -3.39
N ILE A 31 15.47 -19.63 -4.50
CA ILE A 31 16.25 -20.75 -5.05
C ILE A 31 17.02 -20.33 -6.31
N GLU A 32 16.34 -20.00 -7.40
CA GLU A 32 16.93 -19.75 -8.73
C GLU A 32 17.29 -18.28 -8.94
N GLY A 33 16.90 -17.36 -8.04
CA GLY A 33 17.17 -15.93 -8.14
C GLY A 33 18.66 -15.60 -8.17
N GLN A 34 19.01 -14.41 -8.61
CA GLN A 34 20.39 -13.92 -8.68
C GLN A 34 21.12 -14.00 -7.31
N SER A 35 20.39 -13.80 -6.22
CA SER A 35 20.87 -13.96 -4.84
C SER A 35 20.28 -15.20 -4.16
N GLY A 36 19.72 -16.12 -4.95
CA GLY A 36 19.10 -17.35 -4.47
C GLY A 36 20.11 -18.42 -4.08
N LEU A 37 19.60 -19.49 -3.46
CA LEU A 37 20.43 -20.57 -2.91
C LEU A 37 21.31 -21.27 -3.95
N LEU A 38 20.94 -21.30 -5.24
CA LEU A 38 21.75 -21.85 -6.31
C LEU A 38 22.89 -20.93 -6.78
N SER A 39 22.91 -19.67 -6.35
CA SER A 39 23.85 -18.66 -6.84
C SER A 39 24.90 -18.19 -5.81
N VAL A 40 24.68 -18.47 -4.51
CA VAL A 40 25.46 -17.87 -3.41
C VAL A 40 26.57 -18.75 -2.83
N HIS A 41 27.04 -19.78 -3.54
CA HIS A 41 28.05 -20.72 -3.03
C HIS A 41 29.09 -21.08 -4.06
N GLY A 42 30.18 -21.68 -3.59
CA GLY A 42 31.22 -22.22 -4.44
C GLY A 42 30.83 -23.55 -5.13
N THR A 43 31.61 -23.95 -6.11
CA THR A 43 31.32 -25.10 -6.99
C THR A 43 31.10 -26.43 -6.25
N ASN A 44 31.75 -26.61 -5.10
CA ASN A 44 31.67 -27.85 -4.32
C ASN A 44 30.59 -27.83 -3.21
N GLU A 45 29.87 -26.71 -3.06
CA GLU A 45 28.86 -26.51 -2.03
C GLU A 45 27.45 -26.41 -2.62
N GLN A 46 27.35 -26.54 -3.93
CA GLN A 46 26.09 -26.30 -4.65
C GLN A 46 25.06 -27.37 -4.31
N PRO A 47 23.86 -27.00 -3.83
CA PRO A 47 22.80 -27.94 -3.62
C PRO A 47 22.19 -28.38 -4.95
N LEU A 48 21.66 -29.58 -5.00
CA LEU A 48 20.85 -30.08 -6.10
C LEU A 48 19.40 -29.70 -5.86
N PHE A 49 18.80 -28.96 -6.79
CA PHE A 49 17.36 -28.63 -6.75
C PHE A 49 16.57 -29.63 -7.60
N GLU A 50 15.57 -30.25 -7.00
CA GLU A 50 14.63 -31.15 -7.64
C GLU A 50 13.23 -30.50 -7.64
N PRO A 51 12.82 -29.74 -8.70
CA PRO A 51 11.57 -28.98 -8.71
C PRO A 51 10.32 -29.83 -8.50
N SER A 52 10.28 -31.04 -9.08
CA SER A 52 9.14 -31.95 -8.94
C SER A 52 8.93 -32.46 -7.52
N LYS A 53 9.99 -32.53 -6.72
CA LYS A 53 9.96 -32.88 -5.31
C LYS A 53 9.88 -31.67 -4.39
N ARG A 54 10.00 -30.45 -4.95
CA ARG A 54 10.07 -29.20 -4.17
C ARG A 54 11.17 -29.27 -3.10
N MET A 55 12.36 -29.72 -3.49
CA MET A 55 13.42 -30.09 -2.54
C MET A 55 14.80 -29.67 -3.05
N LEU A 56 15.64 -29.16 -2.14
CA LEU A 56 17.07 -28.99 -2.35
C LEU A 56 17.83 -30.00 -1.47
N SER A 57 18.86 -30.64 -2.04
CA SER A 57 19.75 -31.53 -1.32
C SER A 57 21.18 -30.99 -1.32
N TRP A 58 21.75 -30.76 -0.15
CA TRP A 58 23.10 -30.26 0.03
C TRP A 58 24.14 -31.38 0.04
N PRO A 59 25.38 -31.10 -0.36
CA PRO A 59 26.44 -32.13 -0.37
C PRO A 59 26.73 -32.77 0.99
N ASN A 60 26.46 -32.08 2.09
CA ASN A 60 26.60 -32.55 3.46
C ASN A 60 25.42 -33.41 3.96
N GLY A 61 24.40 -33.65 3.09
CA GLY A 61 23.21 -34.42 3.41
C GLY A 61 22.07 -33.62 4.04
N ALA A 62 22.19 -32.29 4.19
CA ALA A 62 21.07 -31.42 4.57
C ALA A 62 20.03 -31.37 3.44
N VAL A 63 18.77 -31.29 3.80
CA VAL A 63 17.65 -31.25 2.86
C VAL A 63 16.74 -30.07 3.20
N GLU A 64 16.40 -29.30 2.18
CA GLU A 64 15.44 -28.19 2.30
C GLU A 64 14.17 -28.52 1.52
N HIS A 65 13.02 -28.38 2.15
CA HIS A 65 11.71 -28.57 1.53
C HIS A 65 11.02 -27.22 1.35
N VAL A 66 10.42 -27.04 0.17
CA VAL A 66 9.75 -25.79 -0.22
C VAL A 66 8.26 -25.88 0.04
N PHE A 67 7.73 -24.86 0.71
CA PHE A 67 6.32 -24.72 1.06
C PHE A 67 5.77 -23.36 0.59
N SER A 68 4.46 -23.31 0.33
CA SER A 68 3.73 -22.09 0.06
C SER A 68 2.93 -21.67 1.30
N ALA A 69 2.93 -20.38 1.60
CA ALA A 69 2.09 -19.82 2.65
C ALA A 69 0.57 -19.82 2.29
N GLU A 70 0.22 -20.18 1.05
CA GLU A 70 -1.17 -20.42 0.67
C GLU A 70 -1.71 -21.78 1.14
N GLU A 71 -0.81 -22.73 1.49
CA GLU A 71 -1.15 -24.11 1.86
C GLU A 71 -0.64 -24.45 3.28
N PRO A 72 -1.22 -23.91 4.37
CA PRO A 72 -0.76 -24.17 5.75
C PRO A 72 -0.72 -25.66 6.13
N ASP A 73 -1.67 -26.44 5.59
CA ASP A 73 -1.77 -27.88 5.90
C ASP A 73 -0.59 -28.67 5.35
N GLY A 74 0.15 -28.17 4.35
CA GLY A 74 1.38 -28.80 3.84
C GLY A 74 2.49 -28.90 4.89
N LEU A 75 2.43 -28.08 5.94
CA LEU A 75 3.37 -28.11 7.08
C LEU A 75 3.02 -29.15 8.14
N ARG A 76 1.86 -29.81 8.05
CA ARG A 76 1.46 -30.86 8.98
C ARG A 76 2.18 -32.16 8.67
N GLY A 77 2.91 -32.67 9.63
CA GLY A 77 3.65 -33.94 9.52
C GLY A 77 5.16 -33.79 9.36
N PRO A 78 5.68 -32.96 8.43
CA PRO A 78 7.11 -32.68 8.36
C PRO A 78 7.68 -32.13 9.66
N GLN A 79 8.99 -32.38 9.88
CA GLN A 79 9.72 -31.90 11.05
C GLN A 79 11.00 -31.20 10.60
N PHE A 80 11.34 -30.09 11.25
CA PHE A 80 12.42 -29.21 10.86
C PHE A 80 13.30 -28.85 12.05
N ASP A 81 14.57 -28.62 11.80
CA ASP A 81 15.53 -28.02 12.71
C ASP A 81 15.84 -26.56 12.35
N ALA A 82 15.48 -26.13 11.13
CA ALA A 82 15.51 -24.72 10.75
C ALA A 82 14.39 -24.36 9.75
N ALA A 83 14.08 -23.07 9.64
CA ALA A 83 13.20 -22.55 8.63
C ALA A 83 13.67 -21.18 8.09
N TRP A 84 13.38 -20.90 6.82
CA TRP A 84 13.45 -19.56 6.26
C TRP A 84 12.09 -19.15 5.73
N CYS A 85 11.54 -18.10 6.33
CA CYS A 85 10.27 -17.51 6.01
C CYS A 85 10.50 -16.19 5.25
N ASP A 86 10.31 -16.21 3.94
CA ASP A 86 10.51 -15.04 3.11
C ASP A 86 9.21 -14.25 2.92
N GLU A 87 9.31 -12.91 3.00
CA GLU A 87 8.19 -11.97 2.85
C GLU A 87 6.97 -12.29 3.72
N LEU A 88 7.21 -12.64 5.00
CA LEU A 88 6.16 -13.06 5.95
C LEU A 88 4.98 -12.09 6.01
N ALA A 89 5.22 -10.77 5.94
CA ALA A 89 4.14 -9.77 5.98
C ALA A 89 3.24 -9.75 4.73
N LYS A 90 3.58 -10.51 3.65
CA LYS A 90 2.73 -10.72 2.48
C LYS A 90 1.80 -11.93 2.60
N TRP A 91 2.00 -12.79 3.58
CA TRP A 91 1.26 -14.06 3.70
C TRP A 91 -0.20 -13.80 4.08
N LYS A 92 -1.15 -14.30 3.27
CA LYS A 92 -2.59 -14.13 3.54
C LYS A 92 -3.07 -14.82 4.82
N GLN A 93 -2.44 -15.96 5.17
CA GLN A 93 -2.76 -16.78 6.34
C GLN A 93 -1.56 -16.88 7.30
N ALA A 94 -0.84 -15.77 7.49
CA ALA A 94 0.45 -15.73 8.16
C ALA A 94 0.44 -16.37 9.56
N GLU A 95 -0.58 -16.12 10.38
CA GLU A 95 -0.69 -16.71 11.72
C GLU A 95 -0.86 -18.23 11.66
N SER A 96 -1.75 -18.73 10.79
CA SER A 96 -1.99 -20.16 10.63
C SER A 96 -0.75 -20.90 10.12
N VAL A 97 -0.06 -20.31 9.12
CA VAL A 97 1.20 -20.88 8.58
C VAL A 97 2.29 -20.90 9.64
N TRP A 98 2.42 -19.80 10.40
CA TRP A 98 3.39 -19.69 11.48
C TRP A 98 3.14 -20.72 12.58
N ASP A 99 1.90 -20.89 13.03
CA ASP A 99 1.56 -21.87 14.05
C ASP A 99 1.85 -23.29 13.58
N MET A 100 1.53 -23.63 12.32
CA MET A 100 1.87 -24.96 11.77
C MET A 100 3.39 -25.17 11.67
N LEU A 101 4.13 -24.14 11.27
CA LEU A 101 5.59 -24.19 11.25
C LEU A 101 6.18 -24.40 12.65
N GLN A 102 5.67 -23.70 13.67
CA GLN A 102 6.13 -23.87 15.06
C GLN A 102 5.95 -25.31 15.55
N PHE A 103 4.86 -25.98 15.20
CA PHE A 103 4.67 -27.41 15.51
C PHE A 103 5.66 -28.31 14.75
N GLY A 104 6.12 -27.88 13.56
CA GLY A 104 7.11 -28.58 12.76
C GLY A 104 8.55 -28.35 13.24
N LEU A 105 8.87 -27.20 13.82
CA LEU A 105 10.21 -26.83 14.32
C LEU A 105 10.50 -27.52 15.66
N ARG A 106 10.91 -28.79 15.60
CA ARG A 106 11.08 -29.65 16.78
C ARG A 106 12.26 -30.64 16.65
N LEU A 107 13.15 -30.43 15.68
CA LEU A 107 14.35 -31.23 15.54
C LEU A 107 15.58 -30.44 16.04
N GLY A 108 16.61 -31.20 16.47
CA GLY A 108 17.81 -30.60 17.05
C GLY A 108 17.60 -30.02 18.44
N ASP A 109 18.65 -29.44 19.01
CA ASP A 109 18.62 -28.89 20.37
C ASP A 109 17.98 -27.47 20.39
N ASN A 110 18.17 -26.68 19.32
CA ASN A 110 17.70 -25.32 19.21
C ASN A 110 17.19 -25.04 17.79
N PRO A 111 15.95 -25.42 17.45
CA PRO A 111 15.39 -25.10 16.14
C PRO A 111 15.24 -23.60 15.95
N VAL A 112 15.58 -23.09 14.77
CA VAL A 112 15.61 -21.66 14.47
C VAL A 112 14.77 -21.32 13.26
N ALA A 113 14.17 -20.12 13.27
CA ALA A 113 13.53 -19.55 12.09
C ALA A 113 14.20 -18.21 11.72
N VAL A 114 14.55 -18.05 10.47
CA VAL A 114 14.97 -16.78 9.88
C VAL A 114 13.78 -16.21 9.12
N ILE A 115 13.44 -14.96 9.40
CA ILE A 115 12.31 -14.27 8.78
C ILE A 115 12.85 -13.05 8.03
N THR A 116 12.53 -12.96 6.76
CA THR A 116 12.80 -11.80 5.92
C THR A 116 11.48 -11.20 5.48
N THR A 117 11.35 -9.87 5.55
CA THR A 117 10.14 -9.18 5.10
C THR A 117 10.36 -7.68 4.98
N THR A 118 9.71 -7.07 4.02
CA THR A 118 9.44 -5.64 4.07
C THR A 118 8.44 -5.39 5.21
N PRO A 119 8.73 -4.49 6.15
CA PRO A 119 7.89 -4.32 7.32
C PRO A 119 6.52 -3.74 6.97
N ARG A 120 5.47 -4.46 7.33
CA ARG A 120 4.08 -4.04 7.25
C ARG A 120 3.45 -4.22 8.64
N PRO A 121 2.50 -3.36 9.06
CA PRO A 121 1.92 -3.40 10.39
C PRO A 121 0.93 -4.57 10.57
N VAL A 122 1.30 -5.78 10.12
CA VAL A 122 0.49 -6.99 10.30
C VAL A 122 0.66 -7.54 11.72
N PRO A 123 -0.41 -8.07 12.35
CA PRO A 123 -0.39 -8.51 13.75
C PRO A 123 0.72 -9.52 14.06
N ILE A 124 0.91 -10.49 13.17
CA ILE A 124 1.94 -11.54 13.35
C ILE A 124 3.35 -10.95 13.42
N LEU A 125 3.69 -9.96 12.56
CA LEU A 125 5.02 -9.35 12.58
C LEU A 125 5.29 -8.63 13.90
N LYS A 126 4.32 -7.87 14.41
CA LYS A 126 4.40 -7.20 15.72
C LYS A 126 4.58 -8.21 16.86
N LYS A 127 3.81 -9.30 16.83
CA LYS A 127 3.91 -10.39 17.82
C LYS A 127 5.31 -11.01 17.82
N LEU A 128 5.87 -11.28 16.64
CA LEU A 128 7.18 -11.90 16.49
C LEU A 128 8.32 -10.97 16.90
N MET A 129 8.28 -9.70 16.50
CA MET A 129 9.29 -8.71 16.90
C MET A 129 9.37 -8.51 18.41
N ASN A 130 8.26 -8.65 19.12
CA ASN A 130 8.16 -8.53 20.58
C ASN A 130 8.33 -9.87 21.32
N ALA A 131 8.48 -11.00 20.63
CA ALA A 131 8.60 -12.31 21.26
C ALA A 131 9.97 -12.49 21.90
N ALA A 132 10.00 -13.12 23.07
CA ALA A 132 11.25 -13.47 23.74
C ALA A 132 12.09 -14.40 22.84
N GLY A 133 13.40 -14.11 22.72
CA GLY A 133 14.32 -14.87 21.86
C GLY A 133 14.33 -14.42 20.41
N THR A 134 13.57 -13.41 20.02
CA THR A 134 13.68 -12.80 18.69
C THR A 134 14.78 -11.75 18.68
N VAL A 135 15.66 -11.83 17.67
CA VAL A 135 16.64 -10.81 17.34
C VAL A 135 16.24 -10.17 16.02
N THR A 136 16.02 -8.85 16.04
CA THR A 136 15.66 -8.09 14.85
C THR A 136 16.88 -7.34 14.32
N SER A 137 17.16 -7.47 13.03
CA SER A 137 18.09 -6.62 12.29
C SER A 137 17.32 -5.80 11.27
N HIS A 138 17.81 -4.63 10.98
CA HIS A 138 17.20 -3.69 10.06
C HIS A 138 18.23 -3.25 9.02
N SER A 139 17.82 -3.16 7.75
CA SER A 139 18.61 -2.65 6.65
C SER A 139 17.76 -1.83 5.71
N THR A 140 18.34 -0.80 5.14
CA THR A 140 17.70 0.07 4.16
C THR A 140 18.05 -0.36 2.73
N THR A 141 17.27 0.09 1.74
CA THR A 141 17.63 -0.07 0.32
C THR A 141 19.00 0.53 0.02
N PHE A 142 19.39 1.61 0.72
CA PHE A 142 20.66 2.31 0.52
C PHE A 142 21.86 1.52 1.04
N ASP A 143 21.69 0.67 2.03
CA ASP A 143 22.75 -0.23 2.50
C ASP A 143 23.15 -1.24 1.41
N ASN A 144 22.21 -1.57 0.53
CA ASN A 144 22.42 -2.46 -0.61
C ASN A 144 22.70 -1.73 -1.95
N ALA A 145 22.90 -0.41 -1.92
CA ALA A 145 23.05 0.42 -3.12
C ALA A 145 24.12 -0.05 -4.10
N LYS A 146 25.20 -0.69 -3.60
CA LYS A 146 26.31 -1.22 -4.42
C LYS A 146 25.85 -2.33 -5.38
N ASN A 147 24.79 -3.05 -5.03
CA ASN A 147 24.25 -4.17 -5.81
C ASN A 147 23.05 -3.78 -6.66
N LEU A 148 22.62 -2.51 -6.60
CA LEU A 148 21.45 -1.99 -7.29
C LEU A 148 21.86 -1.05 -8.44
N ALA A 149 21.05 -1.00 -9.49
CA ALA A 149 21.29 -0.08 -10.60
C ALA A 149 21.20 1.38 -10.12
N GLY A 150 22.19 2.22 -10.44
CA GLY A 150 22.22 3.62 -10.00
C GLY A 150 21.02 4.44 -10.48
N GLY A 151 20.47 4.14 -11.66
CA GLY A 151 19.22 4.73 -12.15
C GLY A 151 18.03 4.39 -11.28
N PHE A 152 17.91 3.13 -10.84
CA PHE A 152 16.84 2.68 -9.94
C PHE A 152 16.83 3.49 -8.64
N ILE A 153 17.98 3.58 -7.94
CA ILE A 153 18.09 4.36 -6.69
C ILE A 153 17.64 5.80 -6.88
N LYS A 154 18.11 6.45 -7.97
CA LYS A 154 17.73 7.83 -8.27
C LYS A 154 16.22 7.99 -8.48
N ASP A 155 15.63 7.09 -9.27
CA ASP A 155 14.21 7.16 -9.64
C ASP A 155 13.28 6.88 -8.44
N VAL A 156 13.58 5.85 -7.62
CA VAL A 156 12.78 5.54 -6.44
C VAL A 156 12.92 6.61 -5.36
N THR A 157 14.14 7.16 -5.17
CA THR A 157 14.36 8.27 -4.24
C THR A 157 13.59 9.52 -4.68
N ALA A 158 13.66 9.90 -5.96
CA ALA A 158 12.95 11.06 -6.48
C ALA A 158 11.43 10.93 -6.34
N ARG A 159 10.90 9.70 -6.41
CA ARG A 159 9.46 9.43 -6.35
C ARG A 159 8.93 9.24 -4.94
N TYR A 160 9.69 8.59 -4.06
CA TYR A 160 9.18 8.11 -2.77
C TYR A 160 9.89 8.67 -1.55
N ALA A 161 11.03 9.38 -1.68
CA ALA A 161 11.71 9.96 -0.52
C ALA A 161 10.79 10.89 0.29
N GLY A 162 10.74 10.68 1.61
CA GLY A 162 9.90 11.45 2.53
C GLY A 162 8.42 11.03 2.58
N THR A 163 7.98 10.09 1.74
CA THR A 163 6.63 9.49 1.85
C THR A 163 6.64 8.32 2.85
N ARG A 164 5.47 7.96 3.40
CA ARG A 164 5.36 6.76 4.25
C ARG A 164 5.75 5.49 3.48
N LEU A 165 5.32 5.37 2.21
CA LEU A 165 5.72 4.26 1.36
C LEU A 165 7.23 4.19 1.18
N GLY A 166 7.90 5.34 0.98
CA GLY A 166 9.36 5.41 0.92
C GLY A 166 10.01 4.95 2.23
N LYS A 167 9.54 5.39 3.37
CA LYS A 167 10.02 4.92 4.68
C LYS A 167 9.86 3.42 4.86
N GLN A 168 8.71 2.86 4.46
CA GLN A 168 8.47 1.41 4.53
C GLN A 168 9.34 0.63 3.56
N GLU A 169 9.35 1.00 2.26
CA GLU A 169 9.98 0.21 1.19
C GLU A 169 11.47 0.53 0.99
N LEU A 170 11.92 1.77 1.26
CA LEU A 170 13.33 2.17 1.09
C LEU A 170 14.10 2.17 2.41
N ASP A 171 13.47 2.68 3.47
CA ASP A 171 14.12 2.78 4.77
C ASP A 171 13.82 1.55 5.66
N GLY A 172 12.88 0.67 5.27
CA GLY A 172 12.52 -0.54 6.01
C GLY A 172 11.84 -0.26 7.37
N GLU A 173 11.25 0.92 7.55
CA GLU A 173 10.58 1.27 8.80
C GLU A 173 9.21 0.59 8.94
N LEU A 174 8.93 0.01 10.10
CA LEU A 174 7.59 -0.45 10.45
C LEU A 174 6.74 0.76 10.83
N ILE A 175 5.91 1.21 9.89
CA ILE A 175 5.05 2.37 10.11
C ILE A 175 3.66 1.88 10.49
N GLU A 176 3.26 2.17 11.71
CA GLU A 176 1.91 1.89 12.18
C GLU A 176 0.95 2.98 11.72
N ASP A 177 -0.28 2.59 11.38
CA ASP A 177 -1.35 3.55 11.20
C ASP A 177 -1.70 4.15 12.56
N ASP A 178 -2.11 5.42 12.55
CA ASP A 178 -2.54 6.07 13.78
C ASP A 178 -3.79 5.36 14.30
N PRO A 179 -3.81 4.87 15.55
CA PRO A 179 -4.97 4.16 16.11
C PRO A 179 -6.23 5.02 16.17
N ASP A 180 -6.07 6.35 16.17
CA ASP A 180 -7.17 7.31 16.16
C ASP A 180 -7.58 7.74 14.73
N ALA A 181 -6.92 7.20 13.69
CA ALA A 181 -7.28 7.48 12.31
C ALA A 181 -8.58 6.78 11.91
N LEU A 182 -9.43 7.47 11.14
CA LEU A 182 -10.67 6.91 10.61
C LEU A 182 -10.44 5.84 9.53
N PHE A 183 -9.28 5.85 8.91
CA PHE A 183 -8.93 4.94 7.81
C PHE A 183 -7.66 4.17 8.16
N ASN A 184 -7.56 2.94 7.67
CA ASN A 184 -6.36 2.12 7.73
C ASN A 184 -6.03 1.56 6.34
N ARG A 185 -4.78 1.10 6.17
CA ARG A 185 -4.29 0.63 4.86
C ARG A 185 -5.01 -0.61 4.35
N ASP A 186 -5.46 -1.49 5.25
CA ASP A 186 -6.17 -2.70 4.86
C ASP A 186 -7.47 -2.39 4.10
N MET A 187 -8.13 -1.26 4.41
CA MET A 187 -9.32 -0.80 3.69
C MET A 187 -9.02 -0.51 2.21
N PHE A 188 -7.82 -0.02 1.90
CA PHE A 188 -7.43 0.29 0.52
C PHE A 188 -6.93 -0.95 -0.21
N GLU A 189 -6.03 -1.71 0.41
CA GLU A 189 -5.39 -2.87 -0.21
C GLU A 189 -6.39 -3.97 -0.56
N ARG A 190 -7.35 -4.24 0.34
CA ARG A 190 -8.36 -5.28 0.14
C ARG A 190 -9.24 -5.04 -1.10
N TYR A 191 -9.51 -3.78 -1.43
CA TYR A 191 -10.45 -3.40 -2.49
C TYR A 191 -9.78 -2.62 -3.62
N ARG A 192 -8.45 -2.59 -3.66
CA ARG A 192 -7.68 -1.97 -4.76
C ARG A 192 -7.93 -2.72 -6.07
N VAL A 193 -8.02 -1.97 -7.15
CA VAL A 193 -8.17 -2.51 -8.50
C VAL A 193 -7.13 -1.89 -9.42
N LEU A 194 -6.76 -2.60 -10.49
CA LEU A 194 -5.83 -2.08 -11.49
C LEU A 194 -6.54 -1.21 -12.52
N ASP A 195 -7.76 -1.58 -12.89
CA ASP A 195 -8.56 -0.90 -13.91
C ASP A 195 -9.92 -0.50 -13.36
N ALA A 196 -10.39 0.66 -13.80
CA ALA A 196 -11.70 1.17 -13.44
C ALA A 196 -12.79 0.59 -14.36
N PRO A 197 -13.95 0.16 -13.82
CA PRO A 197 -15.10 -0.19 -14.65
C PRO A 197 -15.70 1.05 -15.34
N VAL A 198 -16.71 0.85 -16.16
CA VAL A 198 -17.42 1.95 -16.80
C VAL A 198 -18.12 2.81 -15.74
N MET A 199 -17.84 4.11 -15.73
CA MET A 199 -18.41 5.06 -14.79
C MET A 199 -19.79 5.58 -15.24
N LYS A 200 -20.70 5.72 -14.29
CA LYS A 200 -21.96 6.44 -14.46
C LYS A 200 -21.75 7.96 -14.39
N ARG A 201 -20.90 8.39 -13.45
CA ARG A 201 -20.61 9.81 -13.19
C ARG A 201 -19.19 9.93 -12.61
N ILE A 202 -18.48 10.96 -13.03
CA ILE A 202 -17.14 11.30 -12.52
C ILE A 202 -17.19 12.73 -12.00
N VAL A 203 -16.51 12.98 -10.88
CA VAL A 203 -16.38 14.28 -10.23
C VAL A 203 -14.92 14.56 -9.94
N VAL A 204 -14.47 15.77 -10.17
CA VAL A 204 -13.20 16.29 -9.69
C VAL A 204 -13.48 17.20 -8.52
N ALA A 205 -12.90 16.95 -7.38
CA ALA A 205 -12.98 17.85 -6.23
C ALA A 205 -11.66 18.57 -6.01
N VAL A 206 -11.75 19.81 -5.55
CA VAL A 206 -10.60 20.64 -5.21
C VAL A 206 -10.78 21.25 -3.84
N ASP A 207 -9.75 21.11 -3.00
CA ASP A 207 -9.61 21.84 -1.73
C ASP A 207 -8.42 22.79 -1.86
N PRO A 208 -8.66 24.07 -2.22
CA PRO A 208 -7.60 25.02 -2.47
C PRO A 208 -7.02 25.56 -1.14
N PRO A 209 -5.69 25.84 -1.07
CA PRO A 209 -5.09 26.42 0.11
C PRO A 209 -5.59 27.85 0.34
N ALA A 210 -5.78 28.23 1.61
CA ALA A 210 -6.19 29.57 2.00
C ALA A 210 -5.17 30.67 1.66
N SER A 211 -3.90 30.31 1.42
CA SER A 211 -2.81 31.24 1.09
C SER A 211 -1.94 30.71 -0.05
N ALA A 212 -1.39 31.59 -0.87
CA ALA A 212 -0.45 31.23 -1.93
C ALA A 212 1.00 31.31 -1.42
N GLY A 213 1.87 30.40 -1.88
CA GLY A 213 3.31 30.45 -1.64
C GLY A 213 3.94 29.06 -1.36
N LYS A 214 5.27 29.00 -1.37
CA LYS A 214 6.04 27.74 -1.19
C LYS A 214 5.81 27.04 0.17
N LYS A 215 5.33 27.75 1.17
CA LYS A 215 5.03 27.25 2.52
C LYS A 215 3.53 27.07 2.78
N SER A 216 2.67 27.29 1.75
CA SER A 216 1.22 27.07 1.89
C SER A 216 0.91 25.57 1.99
N ASN A 217 -0.29 25.28 2.53
CA ASN A 217 -0.86 23.94 2.45
C ASN A 217 -0.93 23.47 0.99
N ALA A 218 -1.11 22.18 0.78
CA ALA A 218 -1.33 21.66 -0.56
C ALA A 218 -2.68 22.11 -1.11
N CYS A 219 -2.83 22.12 -2.41
CA CYS A 219 -4.11 22.15 -3.08
C CYS A 219 -4.53 20.70 -3.31
N GLY A 220 -5.51 20.21 -2.59
CA GLY A 220 -6.10 18.89 -2.79
C GLY A 220 -6.86 18.84 -4.12
N ILE A 221 -6.52 17.90 -5.02
CA ILE A 221 -7.20 17.72 -6.32
C ILE A 221 -7.40 16.23 -6.54
N VAL A 222 -8.61 15.74 -6.30
CA VAL A 222 -8.93 14.31 -6.37
C VAL A 222 -10.07 14.07 -7.34
N CYS A 223 -9.95 13.01 -8.16
CA CYS A 223 -10.96 12.57 -9.10
C CYS A 223 -11.57 11.25 -8.64
N VAL A 224 -12.90 11.22 -8.54
CA VAL A 224 -13.65 10.03 -8.12
C VAL A 224 -14.77 9.74 -9.10
N GLY A 225 -15.03 8.47 -9.38
CA GLY A 225 -16.11 7.98 -10.21
C GLY A 225 -17.12 7.14 -9.44
N LEU A 226 -18.38 7.21 -9.84
CA LEU A 226 -19.42 6.26 -9.47
C LEU A 226 -19.56 5.24 -10.60
N GLY A 227 -19.27 3.96 -10.33
CA GLY A 227 -19.38 2.87 -11.27
C GLY A 227 -20.83 2.47 -11.58
N ARG A 228 -21.02 1.70 -12.65
CA ARG A 228 -22.34 1.10 -12.97
C ARG A 228 -22.77 0.04 -11.96
N ASP A 229 -21.84 -0.46 -11.18
CA ASP A 229 -22.03 -1.39 -10.06
C ASP A 229 -22.39 -0.70 -8.73
N ASP A 230 -22.65 0.62 -8.77
CA ASP A 230 -22.98 1.46 -7.61
C ASP A 230 -21.85 1.55 -6.54
N ARG A 231 -20.60 1.23 -6.93
CA ARG A 231 -19.40 1.43 -6.13
C ARG A 231 -18.68 2.71 -6.54
N PHE A 232 -17.85 3.24 -5.66
CA PHE A 232 -17.04 4.41 -5.90
C PHE A 232 -15.59 4.02 -6.23
N TYR A 233 -14.96 4.82 -7.09
CA TYR A 233 -13.61 4.56 -7.58
C TYR A 233 -12.78 5.84 -7.52
N VAL A 234 -11.70 5.84 -6.73
CA VAL A 234 -10.70 6.90 -6.76
C VAL A 234 -9.87 6.70 -8.03
N LEU A 235 -9.96 7.67 -8.95
CA LEU A 235 -9.41 7.56 -10.30
C LEU A 235 -8.08 8.31 -10.48
N ALA A 236 -7.87 9.36 -9.70
CA ALA A 236 -6.63 10.13 -9.73
C ALA A 236 -6.48 11.02 -8.48
N ASP A 237 -5.26 11.18 -8.02
CA ASP A 237 -4.80 12.27 -7.16
C ASP A 237 -3.82 13.13 -7.96
N ARG A 238 -4.14 14.41 -8.14
CA ARG A 238 -3.31 15.43 -8.83
C ARG A 238 -3.01 16.60 -7.91
N SER A 239 -3.09 16.38 -6.62
CA SER A 239 -2.82 17.38 -5.59
C SER A 239 -1.40 17.93 -5.70
N VAL A 240 -1.24 19.19 -5.35
CA VAL A 240 0.03 19.92 -5.55
C VAL A 240 0.27 20.91 -4.43
N GLN A 241 1.53 21.18 -4.13
CA GLN A 241 1.95 22.18 -3.15
C GLN A 241 2.68 23.35 -3.82
N GLY A 242 2.52 24.57 -3.28
CA GLY A 242 3.30 25.72 -3.67
C GLY A 242 2.92 26.37 -5.01
N LEU A 243 1.79 26.00 -5.60
CA LEU A 243 1.33 26.60 -6.86
C LEU A 243 0.47 27.86 -6.63
N LEU A 244 0.58 28.79 -7.57
CA LEU A 244 -0.30 29.96 -7.65
C LEU A 244 -1.73 29.56 -8.09
N PRO A 245 -2.77 30.35 -7.77
CA PRO A 245 -4.17 30.05 -8.12
C PRO A 245 -4.39 29.66 -9.58
N ALA A 246 -3.87 30.42 -10.52
CA ALA A 246 -3.99 30.10 -11.95
C ALA A 246 -3.31 28.77 -12.35
N GLN A 247 -2.31 28.33 -11.62
CA GLN A 247 -1.57 27.11 -11.94
C GLN A 247 -2.32 25.87 -11.46
N TRP A 248 -2.84 25.85 -10.22
CA TRP A 248 -3.65 24.72 -9.76
C TRP A 248 -5.00 24.65 -10.51
N ALA A 249 -5.60 25.82 -10.86
CA ALA A 249 -6.83 25.83 -11.64
C ALA A 249 -6.65 25.17 -13.01
N LYS A 250 -5.52 25.43 -13.71
CA LYS A 250 -5.21 24.75 -14.96
C LYS A 250 -5.12 23.23 -14.79
N ARG A 251 -4.57 22.71 -13.67
CA ARG A 251 -4.53 21.29 -13.39
C ARG A 251 -5.92 20.69 -13.14
N VAL A 252 -6.76 21.39 -12.39
CA VAL A 252 -8.15 20.97 -12.12
C VAL A 252 -8.92 20.87 -13.44
N VAL A 253 -8.86 21.91 -14.28
CA VAL A 253 -9.54 21.95 -15.58
C VAL A 253 -9.01 20.89 -16.52
N ALA A 254 -7.69 20.68 -16.57
CA ALA A 254 -7.08 19.61 -17.37
C ALA A 254 -7.60 18.22 -16.94
N LEU A 255 -7.63 17.94 -15.65
CA LEU A 255 -8.16 16.67 -15.10
C LEU A 255 -9.67 16.52 -15.39
N TYR A 256 -10.44 17.60 -15.27
CA TYR A 256 -11.87 17.62 -15.59
C TYR A 256 -12.12 17.17 -17.03
N HIS A 257 -11.39 17.73 -18.01
CA HIS A 257 -11.53 17.35 -19.41
C HIS A 257 -10.94 15.97 -19.71
N GLU A 258 -9.76 15.63 -19.18
CA GLU A 258 -9.12 14.32 -19.32
C GLU A 258 -10.07 13.18 -18.93
N ARG A 259 -10.71 13.34 -17.79
CA ARG A 259 -11.61 12.32 -17.21
C ARG A 259 -13.07 12.47 -17.67
N LYS A 260 -13.38 13.47 -18.48
CA LYS A 260 -14.77 13.81 -18.90
C LYS A 260 -15.70 13.88 -17.68
N ALA A 261 -15.24 14.58 -16.64
CA ALA A 261 -15.98 14.69 -15.40
C ALA A 261 -17.28 15.47 -15.59
N ALA A 262 -18.31 15.13 -14.83
CA ALA A 262 -19.60 15.81 -14.90
C ALA A 262 -19.54 17.22 -14.30
N ARG A 263 -18.66 17.43 -13.30
CA ARG A 263 -18.45 18.72 -12.65
C ARG A 263 -17.17 18.77 -11.84
N VAL A 264 -16.78 19.99 -11.49
CA VAL A 264 -15.80 20.29 -10.43
C VAL A 264 -16.56 20.71 -9.17
N VAL A 265 -16.13 20.19 -8.01
CA VAL A 265 -16.66 20.53 -6.69
C VAL A 265 -15.56 21.21 -5.88
N ALA A 266 -15.84 22.32 -5.20
CA ALA A 266 -14.88 22.97 -4.32
C ALA A 266 -15.52 23.44 -3.02
N GLU A 267 -14.78 23.30 -1.89
CA GLU A 267 -15.11 23.96 -0.64
C GLU A 267 -14.88 25.46 -0.75
N VAL A 268 -15.85 26.27 -0.29
CA VAL A 268 -15.85 27.72 -0.47
C VAL A 268 -16.04 28.49 0.84
N ASN A 269 -15.69 27.90 1.96
CA ASN A 269 -15.84 28.55 3.28
C ASN A 269 -14.97 29.80 3.43
N GLN A 270 -13.78 29.81 2.83
CA GLN A 270 -12.89 30.96 2.81
C GLN A 270 -12.51 31.28 1.37
N GLY A 271 -12.93 32.45 0.86
CA GLY A 271 -12.57 32.90 -0.48
C GLY A 271 -13.31 32.22 -1.64
N GLY A 272 -14.50 31.66 -1.41
CA GLY A 272 -15.21 30.82 -2.37
C GLY A 272 -15.54 31.46 -3.73
N ALA A 273 -15.88 32.73 -3.77
CA ALA A 273 -16.06 33.46 -5.04
C ALA A 273 -14.78 33.52 -5.86
N MET A 274 -13.60 33.58 -5.22
CA MET A 274 -12.31 33.58 -5.86
C MET A 274 -11.99 32.20 -6.49
N VAL A 275 -12.34 31.09 -5.83
CA VAL A 275 -12.09 29.74 -6.37
C VAL A 275 -12.85 29.53 -7.67
N GLU A 276 -14.14 29.86 -7.70
CA GLU A 276 -14.96 29.77 -8.90
C GLU A 276 -14.45 30.71 -10.00
N GLN A 277 -14.10 31.96 -9.66
CA GLN A 277 -13.56 32.92 -10.61
C GLN A 277 -12.28 32.41 -11.28
N VAL A 278 -11.31 31.95 -10.49
CA VAL A 278 -10.03 31.45 -11.02
C VAL A 278 -10.21 30.22 -11.91
N LEU A 279 -11.15 29.34 -11.59
CA LEU A 279 -11.48 28.19 -12.44
C LEU A 279 -12.14 28.64 -13.75
N ARG A 280 -13.08 29.61 -13.70
CA ARG A 280 -13.77 30.14 -14.87
C ARG A 280 -12.88 31.02 -15.76
N GLU A 281 -11.80 31.58 -15.22
CA GLU A 281 -10.77 32.26 -16.04
C GLU A 281 -10.03 31.25 -16.96
N VAL A 282 -9.92 29.98 -16.52
CA VAL A 282 -9.31 28.91 -17.33
C VAL A 282 -10.34 28.29 -18.28
N ASP A 283 -11.56 28.04 -17.81
CA ASP A 283 -12.67 27.51 -18.62
C ASP A 283 -14.01 28.12 -18.19
N ARG A 284 -14.55 29.01 -19.02
CA ARG A 284 -15.83 29.71 -18.75
C ARG A 284 -17.04 28.78 -18.69
N ASN A 285 -16.97 27.64 -19.37
CA ASN A 285 -18.06 26.65 -19.45
C ASN A 285 -17.94 25.53 -18.43
N LEU A 286 -17.00 25.62 -17.50
CA LEU A 286 -16.76 24.62 -16.49
C LEU A 286 -18.04 24.37 -15.65
N SER A 287 -18.50 23.13 -15.58
CA SER A 287 -19.56 22.76 -14.65
C SER A 287 -18.99 22.78 -13.23
N PHE A 288 -19.41 23.76 -12.43
CA PHE A 288 -18.90 24.01 -11.09
C PHE A 288 -19.99 23.92 -10.03
N ARG A 289 -19.65 23.35 -8.88
CA ARG A 289 -20.49 23.32 -7.70
C ARG A 289 -19.70 23.74 -6.48
N SER A 290 -20.14 24.80 -5.81
CA SER A 290 -19.65 25.21 -4.50
C SER A 290 -20.26 24.32 -3.40
N VAL A 291 -19.46 23.98 -2.39
CA VAL A 291 -19.91 23.31 -1.17
C VAL A 291 -19.41 24.08 0.05
N HIS A 292 -20.21 24.05 1.11
CA HIS A 292 -19.89 24.71 2.37
C HIS A 292 -19.75 23.66 3.47
N ALA A 293 -18.68 23.71 4.23
CA ALA A 293 -18.53 22.89 5.41
C ALA A 293 -19.40 23.44 6.56
N SER A 294 -20.39 22.68 6.95
CA SER A 294 -21.25 22.98 8.11
C SER A 294 -20.84 22.19 9.37
N THR A 295 -19.99 21.17 9.21
CA THR A 295 -19.51 20.29 10.28
C THR A 295 -17.98 20.17 10.23
N GLY A 296 -17.36 19.72 11.33
CA GLY A 296 -15.93 19.49 11.42
C GLY A 296 -15.41 18.43 10.42
N LYS A 297 -14.12 18.43 10.15
CA LYS A 297 -13.49 17.52 9.19
C LYS A 297 -13.72 16.05 9.53
N SER A 298 -13.55 15.63 10.79
CA SER A 298 -13.82 14.26 11.25
C SER A 298 -15.27 13.84 10.97
N ALA A 299 -16.25 14.64 11.37
CA ALA A 299 -17.66 14.33 11.16
C ALA A 299 -18.06 14.21 9.69
N ARG A 300 -17.34 14.90 8.78
CA ARG A 300 -17.55 14.76 7.33
C ARG A 300 -16.87 13.50 6.78
N ALA A 301 -15.74 13.09 7.35
CA ALA A 301 -14.98 11.92 6.92
C ALA A 301 -15.58 10.61 7.43
N GLU A 302 -16.25 10.58 8.59
CA GLU A 302 -16.85 9.37 9.17
C GLU A 302 -17.80 8.61 8.20
N PRO A 303 -18.76 9.24 7.50
CA PRO A 303 -19.58 8.52 6.53
C PRO A 303 -18.79 7.93 5.36
N ILE A 304 -17.67 8.58 5.02
CA ILE A 304 -16.77 8.08 3.97
C ILE A 304 -15.96 6.88 4.47
N ALA A 305 -15.47 6.93 5.70
CA ALA A 305 -14.81 5.78 6.33
C ALA A 305 -15.71 4.54 6.35
N ALA A 306 -16.98 4.71 6.70
CA ALA A 306 -17.95 3.63 6.65
C ALA A 306 -18.14 3.03 5.24
N LEU A 307 -18.03 3.83 4.17
CA LEU A 307 -18.05 3.30 2.79
C LEU A 307 -16.81 2.45 2.49
N TYR A 308 -15.64 2.84 2.99
CA TYR A 308 -14.41 2.05 2.85
C TYR A 308 -14.50 0.73 3.62
N GLU A 309 -14.96 0.75 4.86
CA GLU A 309 -15.19 -0.46 5.68
C GLU A 309 -16.13 -1.45 4.99
N GLN A 310 -17.18 -0.94 4.33
CA GLN A 310 -18.12 -1.75 3.57
C GLN A 310 -17.57 -2.23 2.22
N GLY A 311 -16.34 -1.88 1.85
CA GLY A 311 -15.75 -2.19 0.56
C GLY A 311 -16.43 -1.52 -0.62
N ARG A 312 -17.11 -0.40 -0.40
CA ARG A 312 -17.84 0.35 -1.44
C ARG A 312 -16.96 1.37 -2.17
N VAL A 313 -15.74 1.61 -1.70
CA VAL A 313 -14.77 2.48 -2.37
C VAL A 313 -13.53 1.66 -2.73
N SER A 314 -13.07 1.80 -3.97
CA SER A 314 -11.85 1.18 -4.49
C SER A 314 -10.88 2.24 -5.00
N HIS A 315 -9.59 2.05 -4.75
CA HIS A 315 -8.55 2.84 -5.38
C HIS A 315 -8.13 2.16 -6.70
N VAL A 316 -8.05 2.95 -7.79
CA VAL A 316 -7.57 2.47 -9.10
C VAL A 316 -6.07 2.74 -9.18
N GLY A 317 -5.26 1.78 -8.75
CA GLY A 317 -3.84 1.93 -8.56
C GLY A 317 -3.46 2.46 -7.18
N LEU A 318 -2.25 2.99 -7.04
CA LEU A 318 -1.66 3.48 -5.81
C LEU A 318 -1.74 5.01 -5.74
N PHE A 319 -2.13 5.54 -4.57
CA PHE A 319 -2.14 6.98 -4.27
C PHE A 319 -1.43 7.25 -2.93
N PRO A 320 -0.09 7.10 -2.87
CA PRO A 320 0.65 7.07 -1.60
C PRO A 320 0.40 8.27 -0.71
N GLU A 321 0.47 9.50 -1.25
CA GLU A 321 0.31 10.71 -0.45
C GLU A 321 -1.14 10.91 0.05
N LEU A 322 -2.15 10.51 -0.73
CA LEU A 322 -3.55 10.53 -0.31
C LEU A 322 -3.80 9.48 0.78
N GLU A 323 -3.31 8.26 0.58
CA GLU A 323 -3.46 7.15 1.52
C GLU A 323 -2.74 7.45 2.85
N ASP A 324 -1.59 8.13 2.80
CA ASP A 324 -0.87 8.60 3.99
C ASP A 324 -1.65 9.65 4.78
N GLU A 325 -2.30 10.61 4.10
CA GLU A 325 -3.16 11.59 4.77
C GLU A 325 -4.40 10.93 5.39
N MET A 326 -4.98 9.92 4.73
CA MET A 326 -6.13 9.19 5.23
C MET A 326 -5.81 8.37 6.48
N CYS A 327 -4.63 7.74 6.55
CA CYS A 327 -4.18 6.94 7.70
C CYS A 327 -3.60 7.77 8.86
N ALA A 328 -3.69 9.09 8.81
CA ALA A 328 -3.34 9.98 9.90
C ALA A 328 -4.58 10.42 10.67
N ALA A 329 -4.48 10.59 11.99
CA ALA A 329 -5.59 11.11 12.77
C ALA A 329 -5.92 12.56 12.36
N ILE A 330 -7.20 12.83 12.14
CA ILE A 330 -7.67 14.12 11.73
C ILE A 330 -7.56 15.11 12.90
N GLY A 331 -6.79 16.18 12.70
CA GLY A 331 -6.63 17.25 13.71
C GLY A 331 -5.41 17.10 14.62
N THR A 332 -4.67 15.99 14.56
CA THR A 332 -3.44 15.78 15.36
C THR A 332 -2.17 16.22 14.64
N GLY A 333 -2.22 16.40 13.32
CA GLY A 333 -1.07 16.75 12.48
C GLY A 333 -0.87 18.26 12.32
N ALA A 334 0.38 18.66 12.09
CA ALA A 334 0.75 20.04 11.79
C ALA A 334 0.26 20.52 10.40
N LYS A 335 -0.24 19.63 9.55
CA LYS A 335 -0.70 19.94 8.19
C LYS A 335 -2.18 19.63 8.03
N SER A 336 -2.88 20.47 7.22
CA SER A 336 -4.25 20.20 6.79
C SER A 336 -4.28 18.97 5.88
N PRO A 337 -5.23 18.04 6.03
CA PRO A 337 -5.40 16.89 5.15
C PRO A 337 -6.14 17.29 3.86
N ASP A 338 -5.50 18.11 3.03
CA ASP A 338 -6.13 18.76 1.88
C ASP A 338 -6.56 17.76 0.79
N ARG A 339 -5.81 16.64 0.62
CA ARG A 339 -6.18 15.53 -0.29
C ARG A 339 -7.39 14.77 0.21
N LEU A 340 -7.41 14.46 1.52
CA LEU A 340 -8.54 13.79 2.15
C LEU A 340 -9.80 14.67 2.08
N ASP A 341 -9.68 15.98 2.35
CA ASP A 341 -10.82 16.90 2.24
C ASP A 341 -11.39 16.92 0.81
N ALA A 342 -10.52 16.97 -0.23
CA ALA A 342 -10.97 16.87 -1.61
C ALA A 342 -11.65 15.53 -1.90
N LEU A 343 -11.10 14.41 -1.45
CA LEU A 343 -11.72 13.07 -1.59
C LEU A 343 -13.10 13.02 -0.94
N VAL A 344 -13.22 13.52 0.28
CA VAL A 344 -14.48 13.58 1.04
C VAL A 344 -15.54 14.34 0.27
N TRP A 345 -15.21 15.51 -0.29
CA TRP A 345 -16.14 16.30 -1.09
C TRP A 345 -16.56 15.63 -2.40
N ALA A 346 -15.63 14.95 -3.08
CA ALA A 346 -15.96 14.19 -4.29
C ALA A 346 -16.96 13.07 -3.99
N LEU A 347 -16.72 12.30 -2.94
CA LEU A 347 -17.61 11.20 -2.54
C LEU A 347 -18.96 11.72 -2.06
N HIS A 348 -19.00 12.79 -1.26
CA HIS A 348 -20.26 13.42 -0.85
C HIS A 348 -21.11 13.90 -2.04
N ASP A 349 -20.48 14.49 -3.08
CA ASP A 349 -21.23 14.90 -4.28
C ASP A 349 -21.78 13.68 -5.03
N LEU A 350 -21.01 12.60 -5.14
CA LEU A 350 -21.42 11.38 -5.82
C LEU A 350 -22.52 10.60 -5.08
N MET A 351 -22.54 10.65 -3.74
CA MET A 351 -23.59 10.05 -2.90
C MET A 351 -24.95 10.74 -3.07
N GLN A 352 -24.96 12.01 -3.44
CA GLN A 352 -26.23 12.73 -3.67
C GLN A 352 -26.90 12.20 -4.93
N LYS A 353 -28.16 11.77 -4.79
CA LYS A 353 -28.98 11.42 -5.95
C LYS A 353 -29.08 12.63 -6.88
N PRO A 354 -29.00 12.45 -8.21
CA PRO A 354 -29.30 13.54 -9.13
C PRO A 354 -30.66 14.13 -8.76
N ARG A 355 -30.70 15.46 -8.58
CA ARG A 355 -32.02 16.14 -8.46
C ARG A 355 -32.81 15.74 -9.68
N ALA A 356 -33.98 15.13 -9.49
CA ALA A 356 -34.91 14.89 -10.57
C ALA A 356 -35.17 16.21 -11.28
N GLY A 357 -34.82 16.28 -12.57
CA GLY A 357 -35.13 17.47 -13.36
C GLY A 357 -36.63 17.78 -13.31
N PRO A 358 -37.03 18.98 -13.69
CA PRO A 358 -38.45 19.37 -13.67
C PRO A 358 -39.26 18.35 -14.48
N ARG A 359 -40.19 17.66 -13.81
CA ARG A 359 -41.12 16.77 -14.50
C ARG A 359 -42.14 17.68 -15.19
N VAL A 360 -42.08 17.77 -16.51
CA VAL A 360 -43.16 18.35 -17.28
C VAL A 360 -44.36 17.42 -17.12
N ARG A 361 -45.37 17.81 -16.36
CA ARG A 361 -46.68 17.18 -16.43
C ARG A 361 -47.32 17.71 -17.73
N VAL A 362 -47.45 16.87 -18.71
CA VAL A 362 -48.39 17.13 -19.81
C VAL A 362 -49.78 16.87 -19.22
N LEU A 363 -50.60 17.94 -19.18
CA LEU A 363 -52.02 17.89 -18.81
C LEU A 363 -52.82 17.31 -19.97
#